data_bf698f497dae1b3c855cef32281f44f5
#
_entry.id   bf698f497dae1b3c855cef32281f44f5
#
_cell.length_a   1.000
_cell.length_b   1.000
_cell.length_c   1.000
_cell.angle_alpha   90.00
_cell.angle_beta   90.00
_cell.angle_gamma   90.00
#
_symmetry.space_group_name_H-M   'P 1'
#
loop_
_entity.id
_entity.type
_entity.pdbx_description
1 polymer ?
#
loop_
_entity_poly.entity_id
_entity_poly.type
_entity_poly.pdbx_seq_one_letter_code
_entity_poly.pdbx_strand_id
1 'polypeptide(L)'
;TGNINTGAFSGNDDLDASVYLAIDDNYLYFAADVIDDSYFYADGNWWEQDALQLFLGLYDSRGEKHSSVLRGDEPDYIFYMNEATLQLDIGGGGSMGIPSDGNYYFEGFNPDYATEGRISLDSLSEMVGDARFYPENGMRIPVEIYFHDNDGGTQEGRVGFSPYNSDNAHQTPTAWTHTWIGDQAMTVAVDDGNNQLLADKFVLYPNFPNPFNPSTMIQFS
;
A
#
# COMPACT_ATOMS: atom_id res chain seq x y z
N THR A 1 4.24 3.56 10.92
CA THR A 1 5.46 2.76 11.15
C THR A 1 5.33 1.46 10.38
N GLY A 2 6.23 1.25 9.43
CA GLY A 2 6.32 0.00 8.68
C GLY A 2 6.77 -1.17 9.56
N ASN A 3 6.67 -2.36 9.02
CA ASN A 3 7.13 -3.58 9.65
C ASN A 3 8.41 -4.05 8.95
N ILE A 4 9.50 -4.22 9.69
CA ILE A 4 10.75 -4.77 9.15
C ILE A 4 10.50 -6.23 8.84
N ASN A 5 10.55 -6.58 7.54
CA ASN A 5 10.32 -7.95 7.10
C ASN A 5 11.61 -8.75 7.04
N THR A 6 12.70 -8.12 6.61
CA THR A 6 14.03 -8.72 6.52
C THR A 6 15.09 -7.64 6.79
N GLY A 7 16.25 -8.06 7.23
CA GLY A 7 17.41 -7.19 7.43
C GLY A 7 17.39 -6.38 8.73
N ALA A 8 18.22 -5.37 8.77
CA ALA A 8 18.37 -4.47 9.89
C ALA A 8 18.47 -3.03 9.38
N PHE A 9 17.87 -2.12 10.12
CA PHE A 9 17.86 -0.69 9.83
C PHE A 9 18.46 0.07 11.01
N SER A 10 19.25 1.08 10.71
CA SER A 10 19.93 1.88 11.73
C SER A 10 19.03 2.98 12.33
N GLY A 11 17.90 3.23 11.74
CA GLY A 11 16.92 4.24 12.20
C GLY A 11 16.07 4.80 11.05
N ASN A 12 15.38 5.89 11.31
CA ASN A 12 14.55 6.55 10.31
C ASN A 12 15.35 7.35 9.26
N ASP A 13 16.63 7.60 9.53
CA ASP A 13 17.53 8.25 8.56
C ASP A 13 18.05 7.24 7.53
N ASP A 14 17.99 5.97 7.84
CA ASP A 14 18.36 4.82 7.03
C ASP A 14 17.25 4.55 5.97
N LEU A 15 16.04 4.31 6.43
CA LEU A 15 14.88 4.20 5.56
C LEU A 15 13.61 4.68 6.26
N ASP A 16 12.98 5.72 5.73
CA ASP A 16 11.63 6.15 6.09
C ASP A 16 10.86 6.57 4.83
N ALA A 17 9.56 6.33 4.78
CA ALA A 17 8.80 6.63 3.59
C ALA A 17 7.38 7.08 3.89
N SER A 18 6.92 8.05 3.11
CA SER A 18 5.53 8.48 3.03
C SER A 18 4.93 8.08 1.69
N VAL A 19 3.85 7.30 1.72
CA VAL A 19 3.18 6.83 0.50
C VAL A 19 1.78 7.38 0.40
N TYR A 20 1.41 7.80 -0.80
CA TYR A 20 0.10 8.33 -1.14
C TYR A 20 -0.51 7.50 -2.25
N LEU A 21 -1.73 7.05 -2.05
CA LEU A 21 -2.52 6.32 -3.04
C LEU A 21 -3.84 7.07 -3.29
N ALA A 22 -4.23 7.15 -4.54
CA ALA A 22 -5.55 7.64 -4.94
C ALA A 22 -6.06 6.86 -6.15
N ILE A 23 -7.36 6.83 -6.34
CA ILE A 23 -7.99 6.16 -7.47
C ILE A 23 -9.21 6.96 -7.93
N ASP A 24 -9.38 7.07 -9.24
CA ASP A 24 -10.59 7.56 -9.88
C ASP A 24 -11.14 6.53 -10.89
N ASP A 25 -12.13 6.90 -11.65
CA ASP A 25 -12.77 6.00 -12.63
C ASP A 25 -11.80 5.48 -13.71
N ASN A 26 -10.65 6.14 -13.93
CA ASN A 26 -9.75 5.85 -15.04
C ASN A 26 -8.36 5.41 -14.59
N TYR A 27 -7.89 5.90 -13.46
CA TYR A 27 -6.50 5.74 -13.04
C TYR A 27 -6.35 5.39 -11.57
N LEU A 28 -5.36 4.55 -11.30
CA LEU A 28 -4.70 4.43 -10.01
C LEU A 28 -3.52 5.41 -9.98
N TYR A 29 -3.41 6.21 -8.94
CA TYR A 29 -2.32 7.16 -8.69
C TYR A 29 -1.53 6.70 -7.48
N PHE A 30 -0.23 6.88 -7.55
CA PHE A 30 0.66 6.65 -6.41
C PHE A 30 1.74 7.73 -6.36
N ALA A 31 2.21 8.01 -5.16
CA ALA A 31 3.42 8.79 -4.91
C ALA A 31 4.11 8.26 -3.66
N ALA A 32 5.43 8.31 -3.63
CA ALA A 32 6.24 8.03 -2.47
C ALA A 32 7.34 9.08 -2.33
N ASP A 33 7.55 9.52 -1.08
CA ASP A 33 8.66 10.37 -0.67
C ASP A 33 9.49 9.56 0.32
N VAL A 34 10.74 9.27 -0.02
CA VAL A 34 11.60 8.30 0.66
C VAL A 34 12.83 9.00 1.18
N ILE A 35 13.06 8.88 2.48
CA ILE A 35 14.29 9.23 3.15
C ILE A 35 15.17 7.98 3.18
N ASP A 36 16.40 8.14 2.75
CA ASP A 36 17.37 7.08 2.59
C ASP A 36 18.76 7.63 3.00
N ASP A 37 19.65 6.82 3.54
CA ASP A 37 20.98 7.28 3.88
C ASP A 37 22.00 6.99 2.77
N SER A 38 21.68 6.09 1.81
CA SER A 38 22.59 5.72 0.71
C SER A 38 21.87 5.12 -0.50
N TYR A 39 21.33 5.96 -1.35
CA TYR A 39 20.61 5.50 -2.55
C TYR A 39 21.49 4.67 -3.49
N PHE A 40 21.03 3.47 -3.83
CA PHE A 40 21.68 2.54 -4.74
C PHE A 40 20.76 2.02 -5.84
N TYR A 41 21.15 2.27 -7.08
CA TYR A 41 20.54 1.71 -8.28
C TYR A 41 21.59 1.02 -9.14
N ALA A 42 21.29 -0.19 -9.62
CA ALA A 42 22.13 -0.94 -10.55
C ALA A 42 21.30 -1.81 -11.49
N ASP A 43 21.86 -2.13 -12.64
CA ASP A 43 21.28 -3.17 -13.50
C ASP A 43 21.33 -4.53 -12.78
N GLY A 44 20.19 -5.18 -12.66
CA GLY A 44 20.10 -6.47 -11.98
C GLY A 44 18.71 -6.79 -11.47
N ASN A 45 18.68 -7.54 -10.38
CA ASN A 45 17.43 -7.86 -9.74
C ASN A 45 16.87 -6.62 -9.04
N TRP A 46 15.63 -6.28 -9.31
CA TRP A 46 14.96 -5.10 -8.75
C TRP A 46 14.90 -5.11 -7.21
N TRP A 47 14.95 -6.28 -6.56
CA TRP A 47 14.98 -6.41 -5.10
C TRP A 47 16.38 -6.26 -4.47
N GLU A 48 17.41 -6.12 -5.28
CA GLU A 48 18.80 -5.88 -4.85
C GLU A 48 19.21 -4.42 -5.03
N GLN A 49 18.25 -3.51 -5.05
CA GLN A 49 18.43 -2.06 -5.23
C GLN A 49 17.31 -1.32 -4.49
N ASP A 50 17.45 -0.01 -4.33
CA ASP A 50 16.37 0.78 -3.77
C ASP A 50 15.20 0.80 -4.72
N ALA A 51 14.11 0.26 -4.24
CA ALA A 51 12.91 0.05 -5.04
C ALA A 51 11.66 -0.03 -4.19
N LEU A 52 10.57 0.42 -4.77
CA LEU A 52 9.22 0.31 -4.22
C LEU A 52 8.48 -0.84 -4.88
N GLN A 53 7.78 -1.64 -4.08
CA GLN A 53 6.74 -2.55 -4.55
C GLN A 53 5.38 -2.14 -4.02
N LEU A 54 4.40 -2.09 -4.91
CA LEU A 54 3.01 -1.88 -4.57
C LEU A 54 2.20 -3.13 -4.92
N PHE A 55 1.48 -3.65 -3.95
CA PHE A 55 0.62 -4.82 -4.08
C PHE A 55 -0.82 -4.39 -3.89
N LEU A 56 -1.69 -4.71 -4.84
CA LEU A 56 -3.09 -4.31 -4.81
C LEU A 56 -3.99 -5.44 -5.29
N GLY A 57 -5.03 -5.73 -4.51
CA GLY A 57 -6.18 -6.46 -5.00
C GLY A 57 -7.20 -5.47 -5.57
N LEU A 58 -7.42 -5.48 -6.87
CA LEU A 58 -8.40 -4.60 -7.50
C LEU A 58 -9.79 -5.26 -7.59
N TYR A 59 -10.38 -5.49 -6.41
CA TYR A 59 -11.70 -6.04 -6.20
C TYR A 59 -12.22 -5.66 -4.81
N ASP A 60 -13.54 -5.73 -4.57
CA ASP A 60 -14.14 -5.45 -3.25
C ASP A 60 -13.98 -6.66 -2.31
N SER A 61 -12.92 -6.67 -1.53
CA SER A 61 -12.62 -7.72 -0.56
C SER A 61 -13.35 -7.52 0.76
N ARG A 62 -14.65 -7.80 0.79
CA ARG A 62 -15.44 -7.84 2.04
C ARG A 62 -15.37 -9.18 2.75
N GLY A 63 -14.82 -10.19 2.10
CA GLY A 63 -14.57 -11.53 2.61
C GLY A 63 -13.11 -11.79 2.92
N GLU A 64 -12.72 -13.05 2.79
CA GLU A 64 -11.32 -13.46 2.91
C GLU A 64 -10.54 -13.00 1.68
N LYS A 65 -9.31 -12.56 1.90
CA LYS A 65 -8.35 -12.27 0.84
C LYS A 65 -7.90 -13.58 0.17
N HIS A 66 -7.44 -13.48 -1.06
CA HIS A 66 -6.89 -14.64 -1.78
C HIS A 66 -5.71 -15.25 -1.02
N SER A 67 -5.60 -16.58 -1.05
CA SER A 67 -4.48 -17.32 -0.44
C SER A 67 -3.23 -17.34 -1.31
N SER A 68 -3.36 -16.97 -2.59
CA SER A 68 -2.28 -16.80 -3.56
C SER A 68 -2.64 -15.68 -4.53
N VAL A 69 -1.64 -15.07 -5.16
CA VAL A 69 -1.85 -14.04 -6.20
C VAL A 69 -2.67 -14.63 -7.35
N LEU A 70 -3.81 -14.04 -7.63
CA LEU A 70 -4.75 -14.46 -8.67
C LEU A 70 -4.88 -13.41 -9.76
N ARG A 71 -5.36 -13.87 -10.91
CA ARG A 71 -5.68 -13.05 -12.09
C ARG A 71 -7.12 -13.36 -12.52
N GLY A 72 -7.67 -12.56 -13.40
CA GLY A 72 -9.01 -12.78 -13.95
C GLY A 72 -10.05 -11.83 -13.40
N ASP A 73 -11.12 -12.36 -12.78
CA ASP A 73 -12.28 -11.55 -12.37
C ASP A 73 -12.00 -10.68 -11.12
N GLU A 74 -11.14 -11.15 -10.24
CA GLU A 74 -10.71 -10.45 -9.01
C GLU A 74 -9.18 -10.42 -8.95
N PRO A 75 -8.53 -9.56 -9.75
CA PRO A 75 -7.09 -9.63 -9.94
C PRO A 75 -6.29 -9.03 -8.79
N ASP A 76 -5.21 -9.71 -8.44
CA ASP A 76 -4.15 -9.21 -7.60
C ASP A 76 -2.99 -8.72 -8.48
N TYR A 77 -2.48 -7.52 -8.21
CA TYR A 77 -1.39 -6.90 -8.95
C TYR A 77 -0.20 -6.63 -8.04
N ILE A 78 0.99 -6.84 -8.60
CA ILE A 78 2.26 -6.49 -7.96
C ILE A 78 3.02 -5.59 -8.94
N PHE A 79 3.26 -4.35 -8.53
CA PHE A 79 3.99 -3.36 -9.31
C PHE A 79 5.38 -3.17 -8.72
N TYR A 80 6.39 -3.04 -9.60
CA TYR A 80 7.76 -2.72 -9.26
C TYR A 80 8.12 -1.34 -9.79
N MET A 81 8.74 -0.54 -8.95
CA MET A 81 9.11 0.84 -9.26
C MET A 81 10.52 1.11 -8.79
N ASN A 82 11.37 1.56 -9.71
CA ASN A 82 12.72 2.02 -9.44
C ASN A 82 13.06 3.19 -10.36
N GLU A 83 14.30 3.69 -10.32
CA GLU A 83 14.76 4.80 -11.14
C GLU A 83 14.45 4.63 -12.64
N ALA A 84 14.56 3.42 -13.16
CA ALA A 84 14.44 3.19 -14.59
C ALA A 84 13.01 2.91 -15.06
N THR A 85 12.13 2.35 -14.21
CA THR A 85 10.91 1.72 -14.71
C THR A 85 9.82 1.52 -13.70
N LEU A 86 8.59 1.53 -14.22
CA LEU A 86 7.38 0.98 -13.58
C LEU A 86 7.01 -0.30 -14.33
N GLN A 87 6.96 -1.43 -13.62
CA GLN A 87 6.66 -2.75 -14.18
C GLN A 87 5.54 -3.45 -13.42
N LEU A 88 4.84 -4.33 -14.12
CA LEU A 88 3.87 -5.27 -13.57
C LEU A 88 4.49 -6.67 -13.53
N ASP A 89 4.39 -7.36 -12.38
CA ASP A 89 4.67 -8.79 -12.28
C ASP A 89 3.58 -9.59 -13.01
N ILE A 90 4.00 -10.41 -13.95
CA ILE A 90 3.11 -11.29 -14.70
C ILE A 90 3.19 -12.75 -14.24
N GLY A 91 3.92 -13.02 -13.14
CA GLY A 91 4.13 -14.34 -12.58
C GLY A 91 5.29 -15.11 -13.23
N GLY A 92 5.70 -16.18 -12.57
CA GLY A 92 6.78 -17.04 -13.08
C GLY A 92 8.16 -16.37 -13.16
N GLY A 93 8.37 -15.25 -12.47
CA GLY A 93 9.59 -14.45 -12.52
C GLY A 93 9.66 -13.50 -13.71
N GLY A 94 8.56 -13.33 -14.45
CA GLY A 94 8.46 -12.39 -15.55
C GLY A 94 7.88 -11.04 -15.10
N SER A 95 8.24 -9.98 -15.79
CA SER A 95 7.65 -8.66 -15.63
C SER A 95 7.35 -8.02 -16.98
N MET A 96 6.40 -7.09 -17.00
CA MET A 96 5.99 -6.33 -18.17
C MET A 96 5.99 -4.86 -17.83
N GLY A 97 6.67 -4.05 -18.65
CA GLY A 97 6.65 -2.60 -18.52
C GLY A 97 5.23 -2.06 -18.69
N ILE A 98 4.78 -1.23 -17.78
CA ILE A 98 3.53 -0.50 -17.96
C ILE A 98 3.80 0.68 -18.86
N PRO A 99 2.98 0.93 -19.91
CA PRO A 99 3.13 2.08 -20.76
C PRO A 99 3.12 3.36 -19.93
N SER A 100 4.28 4.03 -19.87
CA SER A 100 4.42 5.18 -18.97
C SER A 100 4.01 6.49 -19.61
N ASP A 101 4.05 6.64 -20.94
CA ASP A 101 3.67 7.86 -21.68
C ASP A 101 3.81 9.17 -20.88
N GLY A 102 4.88 9.29 -20.05
CA GLY A 102 5.05 10.34 -19.06
C GLY A 102 4.21 10.17 -17.79
N ASN A 103 3.68 8.98 -17.53
CA ASN A 103 2.86 8.67 -16.35
C ASN A 103 3.66 8.13 -15.16
N TYR A 104 4.95 8.02 -15.29
CA TYR A 104 5.88 7.62 -14.23
C TYR A 104 7.04 8.61 -14.14
N TYR A 105 7.33 9.05 -12.93
CA TYR A 105 8.40 9.96 -12.62
C TYR A 105 9.18 9.43 -11.41
N PHE A 106 10.51 9.53 -11.50
CA PHE A 106 11.44 9.23 -10.42
C PHE A 106 12.47 10.35 -10.34
N GLU A 107 12.77 10.84 -9.15
CA GLU A 107 13.84 11.80 -8.89
C GLU A 107 14.63 11.42 -7.66
N GLY A 108 15.92 11.20 -7.84
CA GLY A 108 16.87 11.01 -6.75
C GLY A 108 17.40 12.35 -6.26
N PHE A 109 17.37 12.55 -4.95
CA PHE A 109 17.88 13.75 -4.28
C PHE A 109 19.26 13.51 -3.63
N ASN A 110 19.72 12.27 -3.66
CA ASN A 110 20.98 11.76 -3.16
C ASN A 110 21.26 12.16 -1.67
N PRO A 111 20.91 11.32 -0.69
CA PRO A 111 20.48 9.92 -0.91
C PRO A 111 18.96 9.73 -1.06
N ASP A 112 18.15 10.69 -0.64
CA ASP A 112 16.70 10.62 -0.70
C ASP A 112 16.18 10.50 -2.14
N TYR A 113 14.96 9.96 -2.32
CA TYR A 113 14.29 9.91 -3.62
C TYR A 113 12.78 10.06 -3.52
N ALA A 114 12.18 10.47 -4.63
CA ALA A 114 10.74 10.50 -4.77
C ALA A 114 10.30 9.80 -6.06
N THR A 115 9.15 9.15 -5.99
CA THR A 115 8.53 8.55 -7.16
C THR A 115 7.04 8.87 -7.20
N GLU A 116 6.52 9.13 -8.39
CA GLU A 116 5.10 9.29 -8.59
C GLU A 116 4.65 8.76 -9.94
N GLY A 117 3.40 8.37 -10.03
CA GLY A 117 2.86 7.90 -11.29
C GLY A 117 1.37 7.61 -11.25
N ARG A 118 0.89 7.25 -12.42
CA ARG A 118 -0.48 6.76 -12.59
C ARG A 118 -0.52 5.58 -13.53
N ILE A 119 -1.46 4.68 -13.26
CA ILE A 119 -1.68 3.46 -14.04
C ILE A 119 -3.12 3.51 -14.56
N SER A 120 -3.29 3.43 -15.87
CA SER A 120 -4.62 3.35 -16.48
C SER A 120 -5.28 2.00 -16.15
N LEU A 121 -6.48 2.05 -15.57
CA LEU A 121 -7.26 0.85 -15.24
C LEU A 121 -7.68 0.08 -16.50
N ASP A 122 -7.95 0.78 -17.61
CA ASP A 122 -8.23 0.16 -18.91
C ASP A 122 -7.00 -0.56 -19.45
N SER A 123 -5.87 0.16 -19.56
CA SER A 123 -4.62 -0.43 -20.06
C SER A 123 -4.15 -1.60 -19.22
N LEU A 124 -4.30 -1.53 -17.91
CA LEU A 124 -3.93 -2.61 -16.99
C LEU A 124 -4.74 -3.88 -17.26
N SER A 125 -6.06 -3.76 -17.39
CA SER A 125 -6.93 -4.91 -17.69
C SER A 125 -6.67 -5.50 -19.07
N GLU A 126 -6.47 -4.65 -20.09
CA GLU A 126 -6.19 -5.07 -21.47
C GLU A 126 -4.83 -5.79 -21.60
N MET A 127 -3.79 -5.30 -20.92
CA MET A 127 -2.42 -5.87 -20.99
C MET A 127 -2.39 -7.35 -20.59
N VAL A 128 -3.21 -7.75 -19.65
CA VAL A 128 -3.15 -9.07 -19.03
C VAL A 128 -4.44 -9.88 -19.15
N GLY A 129 -5.49 -9.28 -19.74
CA GLY A 129 -6.77 -9.94 -19.97
C GLY A 129 -7.59 -10.16 -18.69
N ASP A 130 -7.38 -9.35 -17.68
CA ASP A 130 -8.14 -9.39 -16.44
C ASP A 130 -9.43 -8.55 -16.54
N ALA A 131 -10.36 -8.74 -15.60
CA ALA A 131 -11.50 -7.88 -15.45
C ALA A 131 -11.07 -6.45 -15.12
N ARG A 132 -11.73 -5.48 -15.76
CA ARG A 132 -11.50 -4.08 -15.43
C ARG A 132 -12.10 -3.76 -14.07
N PHE A 133 -11.32 -3.11 -13.25
CA PHE A 133 -11.79 -2.61 -11.96
C PHE A 133 -12.56 -1.30 -12.11
N TYR A 134 -13.71 -1.23 -11.46
CA TYR A 134 -14.55 -0.03 -11.36
C TYR A 134 -14.61 0.40 -9.89
N PRO A 135 -13.87 1.45 -9.49
CA PRO A 135 -13.82 1.87 -8.10
C PRO A 135 -15.16 2.48 -7.66
N GLU A 136 -15.64 2.07 -6.50
CA GLU A 136 -16.84 2.62 -5.87
C GLU A 136 -16.53 2.99 -4.41
N ASN A 137 -17.17 4.06 -3.92
CA ASN A 137 -17.05 4.48 -2.52
C ASN A 137 -17.44 3.35 -1.57
N GLY A 138 -16.58 3.10 -0.59
CA GLY A 138 -16.78 2.07 0.42
C GLY A 138 -16.28 0.69 0.04
N MET A 139 -15.74 0.50 -1.15
CA MET A 139 -15.02 -0.73 -1.48
C MET A 139 -13.80 -0.88 -0.59
N ARG A 140 -13.51 -2.10 -0.21
CA ARG A 140 -12.37 -2.46 0.62
C ARG A 140 -11.40 -3.28 -0.20
N ILE A 141 -10.25 -2.71 -0.53
CA ILE A 141 -9.25 -3.36 -1.37
C ILE A 141 -8.03 -3.80 -0.55
N PRO A 142 -7.46 -5.00 -0.84
CA PRO A 142 -6.20 -5.43 -0.26
C PRO A 142 -5.04 -4.56 -0.74
N VAL A 143 -4.12 -4.22 0.17
CA VAL A 143 -2.93 -3.43 -0.14
C VAL A 143 -1.74 -3.87 0.71
N GLU A 144 -0.57 -3.89 0.09
CA GLU A 144 0.73 -3.98 0.77
C GLU A 144 1.73 -3.11 0.01
N ILE A 145 2.71 -2.61 0.71
CA ILE A 145 3.77 -1.78 0.15
C ILE A 145 5.09 -2.25 0.72
N TYR A 146 6.07 -2.49 -0.13
CA TYR A 146 7.45 -2.76 0.26
C TYR A 146 8.37 -1.66 -0.19
N PHE A 147 9.32 -1.35 0.66
CA PHE A 147 10.54 -0.64 0.31
C PHE A 147 11.72 -1.60 0.46
N HIS A 148 12.49 -1.73 -0.59
CA HIS A 148 13.76 -2.44 -0.62
C HIS A 148 14.86 -1.42 -0.41
N ASP A 149 15.85 -1.82 0.35
CA ASP A 149 16.93 -1.00 0.83
C ASP A 149 18.29 -1.65 0.55
N ASN A 150 19.22 -0.88 -0.01
CA ASN A 150 20.55 -1.35 -0.39
C ASN A 150 21.59 -0.22 -0.39
N ASP A 151 22.44 -0.19 0.61
CA ASP A 151 23.51 0.80 0.76
C ASP A 151 24.76 0.55 -0.11
N GLY A 152 24.64 -0.22 -1.18
CA GLY A 152 25.74 -0.40 -2.13
C GLY A 152 26.38 -1.77 -2.13
N GLY A 153 25.63 -2.79 -2.45
CA GLY A 153 26.18 -4.13 -2.62
C GLY A 153 25.15 -5.23 -2.71
N THR A 154 24.51 -5.54 -1.61
CA THR A 154 23.44 -6.53 -1.53
C THR A 154 22.28 -5.92 -0.78
N GLN A 155 21.08 -6.42 -1.00
CA GLN A 155 19.91 -5.98 -0.25
C GLN A 155 20.23 -6.00 1.26
N GLU A 156 20.13 -4.85 1.90
CA GLU A 156 20.34 -4.69 3.33
C GLU A 156 19.09 -5.04 4.11
N GLY A 157 17.96 -4.53 3.65
CA GLY A 157 16.72 -4.75 4.31
C GLY A 157 15.48 -4.57 3.43
N ARG A 158 14.34 -4.76 4.07
CA ARG A 158 13.03 -4.52 3.46
C ARG A 158 12.01 -4.16 4.53
N VAL A 159 11.31 -3.06 4.31
CA VAL A 159 10.21 -2.60 5.16
C VAL A 159 8.89 -2.82 4.44
N GLY A 160 7.93 -3.43 5.12
CA GLY A 160 6.56 -3.63 4.65
C GLY A 160 5.56 -2.78 5.43
N PHE A 161 4.46 -2.42 4.79
CA PHE A 161 3.39 -1.66 5.41
C PHE A 161 2.51 -2.53 6.32
N SER A 162 2.19 -3.76 5.90
CA SER A 162 1.30 -4.65 6.63
C SER A 162 1.97 -5.28 7.85
N PRO A 163 1.37 -5.22 9.04
CA PRO A 163 1.87 -5.90 10.24
C PRO A 163 1.74 -7.43 10.17
N TYR A 164 1.02 -7.95 9.18
CA TYR A 164 0.80 -9.41 9.00
C TYR A 164 1.82 -10.05 8.07
N ASN A 165 2.64 -9.24 7.44
CA ASN A 165 3.60 -9.68 6.47
C ASN A 165 4.89 -10.14 7.13
N SER A 166 5.32 -11.35 6.78
CA SER A 166 6.59 -11.96 7.21
C SER A 166 7.43 -12.35 6.01
N ASP A 167 7.62 -11.38 5.09
CA ASP A 167 8.36 -11.57 3.84
C ASP A 167 7.70 -12.50 2.81
N ASN A 168 6.39 -12.59 2.81
CA ASN A 168 5.64 -13.47 1.92
C ASN A 168 4.55 -12.78 1.10
N ALA A 169 4.47 -11.45 1.12
CA ALA A 169 3.43 -10.69 0.42
C ALA A 169 3.43 -10.96 -1.10
N HIS A 170 4.60 -11.18 -1.69
CA HIS A 170 4.74 -11.49 -3.13
C HIS A 170 4.09 -12.82 -3.55
N GLN A 171 3.68 -13.65 -2.61
CA GLN A 171 3.03 -14.93 -2.87
C GLN A 171 1.60 -15.00 -2.32
N THR A 172 1.33 -14.24 -1.26
CA THR A 172 0.16 -14.49 -0.41
C THR A 172 -0.57 -13.20 -0.07
N PRO A 173 -1.64 -12.85 -0.80
CA PRO A 173 -2.47 -11.67 -0.49
C PRO A 173 -3.07 -11.67 0.92
N THR A 174 -3.18 -12.81 1.61
CA THR A 174 -3.59 -12.86 3.03
C THR A 174 -2.64 -12.08 3.95
N ALA A 175 -1.38 -11.88 3.52
CA ALA A 175 -0.40 -11.06 4.25
C ALA A 175 -0.61 -9.55 4.08
N TRP A 176 -1.38 -9.13 3.07
CA TRP A 176 -1.64 -7.72 2.81
C TRP A 176 -2.62 -7.16 3.84
N THR A 177 -2.59 -5.88 4.09
CA THR A 177 -3.62 -5.18 4.85
C THR A 177 -4.80 -4.80 3.95
N HIS A 178 -5.58 -3.81 4.35
CA HIS A 178 -6.68 -3.29 3.55
C HIS A 178 -6.64 -1.77 3.55
N THR A 179 -7.11 -1.20 2.45
CA THR A 179 -7.50 0.21 2.39
C THR A 179 -8.94 0.34 1.89
N TRP A 180 -9.50 1.52 2.00
CA TRP A 180 -10.85 1.83 1.60
C TRP A 180 -10.83 2.84 0.47
N ILE A 181 -11.70 2.66 -0.53
CA ILE A 181 -11.92 3.65 -1.57
C ILE A 181 -12.93 4.65 -1.07
N GLY A 182 -12.62 5.93 -1.22
CA GLY A 182 -13.49 7.05 -0.89
C GLY A 182 -13.01 7.90 0.28
N ASP A 183 -13.78 8.94 0.60
CA ASP A 183 -13.47 9.85 1.69
C ASP A 183 -13.75 9.17 3.03
N GLN A 184 -12.73 9.07 3.88
CA GLN A 184 -12.86 8.54 5.25
C GLN A 184 -13.75 9.40 6.17
N ALA A 185 -14.14 10.57 5.71
CA ALA A 185 -15.16 11.38 6.38
C ALA A 185 -16.57 10.77 6.30
N MET A 186 -16.73 9.65 5.62
CA MET A 186 -17.96 8.89 5.72
C MET A 186 -18.05 8.27 7.11
N THR A 187 -18.68 8.99 8.00
CA THR A 187 -19.32 8.45 9.19
C THR A 187 -19.94 7.10 8.83
N VAL A 188 -19.61 6.07 9.58
CA VAL A 188 -20.35 4.82 9.56
C VAL A 188 -21.75 5.17 10.07
N ALA A 189 -22.57 5.73 9.20
CA ALA A 189 -23.98 5.82 9.45
C ALA A 189 -24.49 4.38 9.36
N VAL A 190 -24.72 3.77 10.48
CA VAL A 190 -25.62 2.62 10.54
C VAL A 190 -26.98 3.18 10.15
N ASP A 191 -27.33 3.07 8.89
CA ASP A 191 -28.70 3.32 8.45
C ASP A 191 -29.56 2.16 8.96
N ASP A 192 -30.09 2.33 10.16
CA ASP A 192 -31.06 1.41 10.75
C ASP A 192 -32.50 1.68 10.27
N GLY A 193 -32.66 2.50 9.23
CA GLY A 193 -33.97 2.85 8.66
C GLY A 193 -34.88 3.65 9.61
N ASN A 194 -34.36 4.08 10.74
CA ASN A 194 -35.07 4.88 11.74
C ASN A 194 -34.32 6.20 12.00
N ASN A 195 -34.74 7.22 11.31
CA ASN A 195 -34.18 8.58 11.33
C ASN A 195 -34.23 9.30 12.70
N GLN A 196 -34.13 8.61 13.82
CA GLN A 196 -34.34 9.21 15.16
C GLN A 196 -33.24 9.02 16.20
N LEU A 197 -32.08 8.40 15.88
CA LEU A 197 -31.01 8.23 16.88
C LEU A 197 -29.62 8.49 16.34
N LEU A 198 -29.44 9.56 15.56
CA LEU A 198 -28.10 10.13 15.43
C LEU A 198 -27.83 10.89 16.73
N ALA A 199 -26.84 10.45 17.50
CA ALA A 199 -26.37 11.23 18.63
C ALA A 199 -25.86 12.58 18.08
N ASP A 200 -26.55 13.65 18.40
CA ASP A 200 -26.19 15.01 17.98
C ASP A 200 -24.78 15.41 18.42
N LYS A 201 -24.19 14.63 19.33
CA LYS A 201 -22.86 14.86 19.85
C LYS A 201 -22.33 13.62 20.57
N PHE A 202 -21.18 13.12 20.11
CA PHE A 202 -20.39 12.15 20.88
C PHE A 202 -19.55 12.89 21.93
N VAL A 203 -19.66 12.50 23.19
CA VAL A 203 -18.88 13.07 24.30
C VAL A 203 -18.09 11.95 24.99
N LEU A 204 -16.78 12.09 25.03
CA LEU A 204 -15.89 11.26 25.82
C LEU A 204 -15.56 12.01 27.11
N TYR A 205 -15.93 11.44 28.24
CA TYR A 205 -15.60 12.01 29.54
C TYR A 205 -14.20 11.60 29.98
N PRO A 206 -13.52 12.42 30.81
CA PRO A 206 -12.25 12.01 31.41
C PRO A 206 -12.40 10.71 32.15
N ASN A 207 -11.44 9.84 32.00
CA ASN A 207 -11.41 8.57 32.73
C ASN A 207 -11.29 8.81 34.25
N PHE A 208 -11.96 7.97 35.03
CA PHE A 208 -11.90 8.05 36.51
C PHE A 208 -11.67 6.67 37.11
N PRO A 209 -10.77 6.53 38.11
CA PRO A 209 -9.81 7.55 38.58
C PRO A 209 -8.69 7.83 37.53
N ASN A 210 -8.13 9.04 37.58
CA ASN A 210 -6.97 9.44 36.77
C ASN A 210 -5.98 10.20 37.64
N PRO A 211 -4.76 9.70 37.90
CA PRO A 211 -4.19 8.45 37.34
C PRO A 211 -4.92 7.20 37.86
N PHE A 212 -4.96 6.18 37.00
CA PHE A 212 -5.64 4.91 37.31
C PHE A 212 -4.70 3.93 38.06
N ASN A 213 -5.28 3.13 38.95
CA ASN A 213 -4.59 2.04 39.66
C ASN A 213 -5.60 1.09 40.30
N PRO A 214 -5.70 -0.18 39.92
CA PRO A 214 -5.20 -0.84 38.69
C PRO A 214 -6.18 -0.75 37.50
N SER A 215 -7.31 -0.07 37.65
CA SER A 215 -8.34 0.07 36.62
C SER A 215 -8.91 1.47 36.57
N THR A 216 -9.50 1.83 35.44
CA THR A 216 -10.21 3.08 35.23
C THR A 216 -11.52 2.83 34.50
N MET A 217 -12.45 3.76 34.64
CA MET A 217 -13.72 3.76 33.91
C MET A 217 -13.65 4.77 32.77
N ILE A 218 -14.04 4.35 31.58
CA ILE A 218 -14.23 5.22 30.42
C ILE A 218 -15.74 5.34 30.20
N GLN A 219 -16.25 6.55 30.18
CA GLN A 219 -17.67 6.84 29.97
C GLN A 219 -17.82 7.66 28.69
N PHE A 220 -18.80 7.33 27.90
CA PHE A 220 -19.18 8.06 26.70
C PHE A 220 -20.71 8.15 26.59
N SER A 221 -21.19 9.13 25.85
CA SER A 221 -22.60 9.34 25.54
C SER A 221 -22.78 9.85 24.13
#